data_659a57cce582bda353afec7431b663b2
#
_entry.id   659a57cce582bda353afec7431b663b2
#
_cell.length_a   1.000
_cell.length_b   1.000
_cell.length_c   1.000
_cell.angle_alpha   90.00
_cell.angle_beta   90.00
_cell.angle_gamma   90.00
#
_symmetry.space_group_name_H-M   'P 1'
#
loop_
_entity.id
_entity.type
_entity.pdbx_description
1 polymer ?
#
loop_
_entity_poly.entity_id
_entity_poly.type
_entity_poly.pdbx_seq_one_letter_code
_entity_poly.pdbx_strand_id
1 'polypeptide(L)'
;MATSTGKERVGDVPSGLWRHRDFRNLWLGQTSSMFAAHMVAVIFPLLASVSLDASLFEMGLLSAAGYVPYIGVSLFAGVWLDRKPKRAIIVLCDIARALLLLAIPIAWWLDLLSVPTLLVVALLVGCFSVVADVGSASILPALVERDDLIEGNSKLELSASSASIAGSALGGGIFQLLAGPVSMLINTVLFALSAFFTALIRGERKGAEGSDGTQGTEGSEEGAEAGQSIWRDMADGVAFVTGHVTVRTLVLTTLIINFFMAIAEPVALVFVTRTLDIPPYTVGLILAASGAGALVGAVIAAPMSRLLPLGRLLVLTATLTGVASLLTPLATLVPAPAAVALMVAMYVLDAAMIVVYNINVRSYRSAITPDEMQGRMNATNRMAGMGVMPIGAVLGGLLGTAVGTLPALVLASLGTLLAPLVLACSHVRTVKRVPVPQPEAEPTA
;
A
#
# COMPACT_ATOMS: atom_id res chain seq x y z
N MET A 1 -18.54 61.84 15.22
CA MET A 1 -19.36 60.82 14.58
C MET A 1 -18.88 60.63 13.16
N ALA A 2 -18.13 59.61 12.91
CA ALA A 2 -17.77 59.15 11.58
C ALA A 2 -17.62 57.62 11.67
N THR A 3 -18.64 56.92 11.21
CA THR A 3 -18.75 55.48 11.13
C THR A 3 -17.85 54.99 9.99
N SER A 4 -16.77 54.31 10.34
CA SER A 4 -15.92 53.56 9.43
C SER A 4 -16.65 52.27 9.08
N THR A 5 -17.29 52.21 7.91
CA THR A 5 -17.79 51.00 7.29
C THR A 5 -16.60 50.18 6.79
N GLY A 6 -16.24 49.15 7.55
CA GLY A 6 -15.32 48.12 7.09
C GLY A 6 -15.95 47.39 5.87
N LYS A 7 -15.36 47.61 4.70
CA LYS A 7 -15.58 46.75 3.53
C LYS A 7 -15.04 45.34 3.86
N GLU A 8 -15.94 44.44 4.26
CA GLU A 8 -15.69 43.02 4.11
C GLU A 8 -15.32 42.77 2.64
N ARG A 9 -14.11 42.32 2.39
CA ARG A 9 -13.72 41.78 1.09
C ARG A 9 -14.48 40.48 0.89
N VAL A 10 -15.59 40.60 0.15
CA VAL A 10 -16.29 39.44 -0.39
C VAL A 10 -15.34 38.68 -1.28
N GLY A 11 -14.96 37.48 -0.81
CA GLY A 11 -14.62 36.28 -1.53
C GLY A 11 -13.78 36.44 -2.81
N ASP A 12 -12.48 36.30 -2.70
CA ASP A 12 -11.71 35.66 -3.78
C ASP A 12 -12.25 34.22 -3.90
N VAL A 13 -12.92 33.95 -5.04
CA VAL A 13 -13.28 32.61 -5.45
C VAL A 13 -12.02 31.77 -5.40
N PRO A 14 -11.95 30.63 -4.69
CA PRO A 14 -10.75 29.82 -4.62
C PRO A 14 -10.29 29.53 -6.05
N SER A 15 -9.15 30.06 -6.43
CA SER A 15 -8.52 29.74 -7.71
C SER A 15 -8.12 28.26 -7.63
N GLY A 16 -8.96 27.37 -8.17
CA GLY A 16 -8.81 25.93 -8.05
C GLY A 16 -7.38 25.49 -8.34
N LEU A 17 -6.86 24.53 -7.60
CA LEU A 17 -5.48 23.99 -7.66
C LEU A 17 -4.99 23.70 -9.09
N TRP A 18 -5.90 23.49 -10.03
CA TRP A 18 -5.58 23.31 -11.46
C TRP A 18 -4.90 24.52 -12.11
N ARG A 19 -5.00 25.72 -11.56
CA ARG A 19 -4.29 26.92 -12.05
C ARG A 19 -2.84 26.96 -11.58
N HIS A 20 -2.49 26.25 -10.50
CA HIS A 20 -1.13 26.12 -10.02
C HIS A 20 -0.33 25.18 -10.91
N ARG A 21 0.65 25.70 -11.65
CA ARG A 21 1.49 24.94 -12.58
C ARG A 21 2.23 23.80 -11.87
N ASP A 22 2.77 24.06 -10.70
CA ASP A 22 3.57 23.10 -9.94
C ASP A 22 2.68 21.97 -9.38
N PHE A 23 1.45 22.28 -8.96
CA PHE A 23 0.48 21.23 -8.58
C PHE A 23 0.08 20.35 -9.76
N ARG A 24 -0.16 20.92 -10.96
CA ARG A 24 -0.46 20.12 -12.16
C ARG A 24 0.68 19.17 -12.52
N ASN A 25 1.92 19.69 -12.46
CA ASN A 25 3.10 18.86 -12.73
C ASN A 25 3.24 17.74 -11.69
N LEU A 26 3.03 18.02 -10.39
CA LEU A 26 3.01 17.02 -9.36
C LEU A 26 1.93 15.98 -9.61
N TRP A 27 0.71 16.43 -9.91
CA TRP A 27 -0.43 15.56 -10.15
C TRP A 27 -0.21 14.65 -11.37
N LEU A 28 0.28 15.19 -12.49
CA LEU A 28 0.60 14.41 -13.70
C LEU A 28 1.73 13.41 -13.44
N GLY A 29 2.79 13.84 -12.76
CA GLY A 29 3.90 12.96 -12.39
C GLY A 29 3.44 11.82 -11.50
N GLN A 30 2.79 12.12 -10.38
CA GLN A 30 2.32 11.10 -9.45
C GLN A 30 1.28 10.16 -10.06
N THR A 31 0.32 10.69 -10.85
CA THR A 31 -0.66 9.86 -11.54
C THR A 31 0.03 8.88 -12.49
N SER A 32 1.00 9.35 -13.30
CA SER A 32 1.78 8.47 -14.20
C SER A 32 2.53 7.38 -13.42
N SER A 33 3.17 7.75 -12.31
CA SER A 33 3.87 6.80 -11.43
C SER A 33 2.94 5.77 -10.81
N MET A 34 1.75 6.18 -10.33
CA MET A 34 0.74 5.28 -9.75
C MET A 34 0.22 4.27 -10.80
N PHE A 35 -0.08 4.72 -12.02
CA PHE A 35 -0.48 3.82 -13.10
C PHE A 35 0.62 2.82 -13.43
N ALA A 36 1.87 3.28 -13.57
CA ALA A 36 3.01 2.40 -13.80
C ALA A 36 3.16 1.36 -12.69
N ALA A 37 3.06 1.76 -11.42
CA ALA A 37 3.20 0.88 -10.28
C ALA A 37 2.12 -0.22 -10.26
N HIS A 38 0.85 0.13 -10.49
CA HIS A 38 -0.24 -0.86 -10.54
C HIS A 38 -0.14 -1.78 -11.75
N MET A 39 0.30 -1.28 -12.91
CA MET A 39 0.57 -2.12 -14.08
C MET A 39 1.73 -3.10 -13.82
N VAL A 40 2.84 -2.63 -13.23
CA VAL A 40 4.01 -3.46 -12.87
C VAL A 40 3.60 -4.56 -11.89
N ALA A 41 2.77 -4.25 -10.89
CA ALA A 41 2.28 -5.22 -9.92
C ALA A 41 1.49 -6.38 -10.56
N VAL A 42 0.89 -6.17 -11.73
CA VAL A 42 0.22 -7.22 -12.51
C VAL A 42 1.19 -7.88 -13.49
N ILE A 43 1.99 -7.09 -14.19
CA ILE A 43 2.84 -7.58 -15.28
C ILE A 43 4.01 -8.43 -14.77
N PHE A 44 4.66 -8.07 -13.65
CA PHE A 44 5.77 -8.85 -13.12
C PHE A 44 5.40 -10.29 -12.79
N PRO A 45 4.34 -10.56 -12.01
CA PRO A 45 3.94 -11.93 -11.72
C PRO A 45 3.45 -12.68 -12.99
N LEU A 46 2.76 -11.99 -13.93
CA LEU A 46 2.37 -12.59 -15.20
C LEU A 46 3.59 -12.96 -16.06
N LEU A 47 4.60 -12.09 -16.10
CA LEU A 47 5.84 -12.33 -16.84
C LEU A 47 6.57 -13.56 -16.29
N ALA A 48 6.68 -13.67 -14.96
CA ALA A 48 7.27 -14.83 -14.30
C ALA A 48 6.46 -16.11 -14.55
N SER A 49 5.13 -16.06 -14.38
CA SER A 49 4.27 -17.23 -14.51
C SER A 49 4.08 -17.69 -15.96
N VAL A 50 3.82 -16.75 -16.88
CA VAL A 50 3.40 -17.08 -18.25
C VAL A 50 4.57 -17.11 -19.24
N SER A 51 5.52 -16.15 -19.12
CA SER A 51 6.61 -16.04 -20.10
C SER A 51 7.88 -16.80 -19.70
N LEU A 52 8.15 -16.91 -18.39
CA LEU A 52 9.36 -17.56 -17.88
C LEU A 52 9.10 -18.93 -17.24
N ASP A 53 7.83 -19.34 -17.19
CA ASP A 53 7.40 -20.59 -16.55
C ASP A 53 7.97 -20.81 -15.14
N ALA A 54 8.05 -19.72 -14.37
CA ALA A 54 8.61 -19.72 -13.03
C ALA A 54 7.91 -20.74 -12.13
N SER A 55 8.67 -21.45 -11.32
CA SER A 55 8.17 -22.37 -10.30
C SER A 55 7.40 -21.61 -9.22
N LEU A 56 6.56 -22.32 -8.45
CA LEU A 56 5.82 -21.73 -7.33
C LEU A 56 6.77 -21.12 -6.28
N PHE A 57 7.93 -21.73 -6.05
CA PHE A 57 8.94 -21.17 -5.16
C PHE A 57 9.50 -19.85 -5.68
N GLU A 58 9.83 -19.76 -6.96
CA GLU A 58 10.31 -18.53 -7.59
C GLU A 58 9.23 -17.44 -7.57
N MET A 59 7.96 -17.78 -7.75
CA MET A 59 6.85 -16.86 -7.58
C MET A 59 6.76 -16.31 -6.15
N GLY A 60 6.99 -17.18 -5.15
CA GLY A 60 7.08 -16.77 -3.75
C GLY A 60 8.25 -15.82 -3.49
N LEU A 61 9.41 -16.08 -4.09
CA LEU A 61 10.57 -15.17 -4.02
C LEU A 61 10.29 -13.83 -4.71
N LEU A 62 9.58 -13.83 -5.84
CA LEU A 62 9.22 -12.61 -6.55
C LEU A 62 8.29 -11.72 -5.72
N SER A 63 7.27 -12.30 -5.12
CA SER A 63 6.39 -11.57 -4.20
C SER A 63 7.16 -11.06 -2.98
N ALA A 64 8.04 -11.87 -2.40
CA ALA A 64 8.90 -11.45 -1.28
C ALA A 64 9.83 -10.28 -1.66
N ALA A 65 10.41 -10.30 -2.87
CA ALA A 65 11.25 -9.22 -3.37
C ALA A 65 10.51 -7.87 -3.45
N GLY A 66 9.20 -7.88 -3.69
CA GLY A 66 8.35 -6.69 -3.65
C GLY A 66 8.15 -6.13 -2.24
N TYR A 67 8.13 -6.97 -1.20
CA TYR A 67 7.87 -6.55 0.19
C TYR A 67 9.13 -6.24 0.99
N VAL A 68 10.26 -6.90 0.74
CA VAL A 68 11.52 -6.72 1.48
C VAL A 68 11.95 -5.25 1.56
N PRO A 69 11.88 -4.44 0.48
CA PRO A 69 12.26 -3.03 0.54
C PRO A 69 11.48 -2.20 1.56
N TYR A 70 10.20 -2.53 1.80
CA TYR A 70 9.38 -1.82 2.79
C TYR A 70 9.87 -2.01 4.23
N ILE A 71 10.58 -3.10 4.53
CA ILE A 71 11.15 -3.34 5.87
C ILE A 71 12.48 -2.58 6.03
N GLY A 72 13.40 -2.76 5.07
CA GLY A 72 14.75 -2.23 5.18
C GLY A 72 14.86 -0.76 4.76
N VAL A 73 14.37 -0.44 3.55
CA VAL A 73 14.59 0.87 2.93
C VAL A 73 13.74 1.97 3.57
N SER A 74 12.52 1.66 4.04
CA SER A 74 11.62 2.70 4.60
C SER A 74 12.19 3.39 5.84
N LEU A 75 12.97 2.68 6.67
CA LEU A 75 13.62 3.24 7.86
C LEU A 75 14.70 4.26 7.50
N PHE A 76 15.48 3.97 6.46
CA PHE A 76 16.55 4.85 6.01
C PHE A 76 16.06 5.98 5.08
N ALA A 77 14.99 5.72 4.32
CA ALA A 77 14.44 6.69 3.39
C ALA A 77 14.00 8.00 4.07
N GLY A 78 13.37 7.91 5.24
CA GLY A 78 12.96 9.09 6.01
C GLY A 78 14.14 10.02 6.34
N VAL A 79 15.15 9.48 7.00
CA VAL A 79 16.35 10.24 7.40
C VAL A 79 17.11 10.81 6.21
N TRP A 80 17.15 10.06 5.10
CA TRP A 80 17.86 10.50 3.89
C TRP A 80 17.12 11.61 3.14
N LEU A 81 15.77 11.55 3.13
CA LEU A 81 14.92 12.56 2.49
C LEU A 81 14.88 13.88 3.26
N ASP A 82 15.08 13.87 4.56
CA ASP A 82 15.10 15.13 5.35
C ASP A 82 16.31 16.01 5.04
N ARG A 83 17.39 15.40 4.55
CA ARG A 83 18.67 16.08 4.24
C ARG A 83 18.83 16.52 2.79
N LYS A 84 17.92 16.16 1.88
CA LYS A 84 18.09 16.41 0.43
C LYS A 84 16.80 16.94 -0.21
N PRO A 85 16.90 17.65 -1.35
CA PRO A 85 15.74 18.14 -2.07
C PRO A 85 14.88 16.96 -2.55
N LYS A 86 13.68 16.85 -1.99
CA LYS A 86 12.74 15.74 -2.19
C LYS A 86 12.40 15.50 -3.66
N ARG A 87 12.23 16.59 -4.42
CA ARG A 87 12.01 16.56 -5.87
C ARG A 87 13.11 15.81 -6.61
N ALA A 88 14.38 16.12 -6.34
CA ALA A 88 15.51 15.48 -7.02
C ALA A 88 15.56 13.97 -6.75
N ILE A 89 15.23 13.56 -5.53
CA ILE A 89 15.20 12.13 -5.15
C ILE A 89 14.07 11.42 -5.89
N ILE A 90 12.86 11.99 -5.95
CA ILE A 90 11.73 11.37 -6.67
C ILE A 90 12.08 11.22 -8.16
N VAL A 91 12.62 12.26 -8.78
CA VAL A 91 13.06 12.20 -10.19
C VAL A 91 14.11 11.12 -10.41
N LEU A 92 15.11 11.02 -9.52
CA LEU A 92 16.14 9.97 -9.61
C LEU A 92 15.53 8.57 -9.47
N CYS A 93 14.61 8.37 -8.54
CA CYS A 93 13.92 7.10 -8.35
C CYS A 93 13.08 6.71 -9.57
N ASP A 94 12.37 7.67 -10.17
CA ASP A 94 11.55 7.42 -11.36
C ASP A 94 12.42 7.08 -12.57
N ILE A 95 13.54 7.78 -12.77
CA ILE A 95 14.51 7.45 -13.83
C ILE A 95 15.11 6.06 -13.59
N ALA A 96 15.51 5.74 -12.36
CA ALA A 96 16.06 4.44 -12.03
C ALA A 96 15.04 3.31 -12.31
N ARG A 97 13.77 3.49 -11.91
CA ARG A 97 12.69 2.55 -12.21
C ARG A 97 12.47 2.40 -13.71
N ALA A 98 12.44 3.51 -14.45
CA ALA A 98 12.31 3.48 -15.91
C ALA A 98 13.44 2.68 -16.58
N LEU A 99 14.68 2.90 -16.17
CA LEU A 99 15.85 2.19 -16.72
C LEU A 99 15.85 0.69 -16.35
N LEU A 100 15.49 0.35 -15.11
CA LEU A 100 15.37 -1.04 -14.66
C LEU A 100 14.28 -1.78 -15.43
N LEU A 101 13.13 -1.15 -15.68
CA LEU A 101 12.06 -1.76 -16.46
C LEU A 101 12.40 -1.86 -17.94
N LEU A 102 13.15 -0.91 -18.49
CA LEU A 102 13.69 -0.98 -19.84
C LEU A 102 14.68 -2.14 -20.03
N ALA A 103 15.40 -2.51 -18.97
CA ALA A 103 16.33 -3.64 -19.03
C ALA A 103 15.61 -4.98 -19.30
N ILE A 104 14.31 -5.13 -18.95
CA ILE A 104 13.56 -6.37 -19.15
C ILE A 104 13.36 -6.70 -20.65
N PRO A 105 12.77 -5.82 -21.49
CA PRO A 105 12.63 -6.10 -22.90
C PRO A 105 13.99 -6.21 -23.62
N ILE A 106 15.03 -5.49 -23.17
CA ILE A 106 16.38 -5.61 -23.71
C ILE A 106 16.95 -7.00 -23.39
N ALA A 107 16.85 -7.45 -22.13
CA ALA A 107 17.31 -8.77 -21.71
C ALA A 107 16.55 -9.88 -22.46
N TRP A 108 15.26 -9.69 -22.69
CA TRP A 108 14.47 -10.63 -23.50
C TRP A 108 14.94 -10.70 -24.94
N TRP A 109 15.21 -9.56 -25.57
CA TRP A 109 15.73 -9.50 -26.94
C TRP A 109 17.12 -10.13 -27.09
N LEU A 110 17.92 -10.09 -26.03
CA LEU A 110 19.25 -10.69 -25.98
C LEU A 110 19.24 -12.17 -25.49
N ASP A 111 18.06 -12.78 -25.28
CA ASP A 111 17.89 -14.12 -24.70
C ASP A 111 18.53 -14.29 -23.30
N LEU A 112 18.67 -13.20 -22.57
CA LEU A 112 19.24 -13.16 -21.20
C LEU A 112 18.18 -13.06 -20.10
N LEU A 113 16.89 -12.92 -20.47
CA LEU A 113 15.83 -12.81 -19.49
C LEU A 113 15.61 -14.13 -18.77
N SER A 114 15.75 -14.10 -17.47
CA SER A 114 15.57 -15.25 -16.59
C SER A 114 14.88 -14.85 -15.30
N VAL A 115 14.36 -15.82 -14.53
CA VAL A 115 13.71 -15.55 -13.24
C VAL A 115 14.65 -14.82 -12.26
N PRO A 116 15.94 -15.20 -12.10
CA PRO A 116 16.88 -14.45 -11.27
C PRO A 116 17.05 -12.98 -11.69
N THR A 117 17.12 -12.71 -13.01
CA THR A 117 17.18 -11.34 -13.52
C THR A 117 15.93 -10.55 -13.14
N LEU A 118 14.74 -11.16 -13.28
CA LEU A 118 13.48 -10.54 -12.90
C LEU A 118 13.39 -10.26 -11.39
N LEU A 119 13.88 -11.17 -10.55
CA LEU A 119 13.96 -11.02 -9.09
C LEU A 119 14.82 -9.80 -8.69
N VAL A 120 16.01 -9.67 -9.30
CA VAL A 120 16.90 -8.52 -9.03
C VAL A 120 16.23 -7.21 -9.45
N VAL A 121 15.61 -7.18 -10.63
CA VAL A 121 14.90 -5.98 -11.10
C VAL A 121 13.72 -5.66 -10.18
N ALA A 122 12.93 -6.65 -9.77
CA ALA A 122 11.79 -6.45 -8.86
C ALA A 122 12.24 -5.88 -7.51
N LEU A 123 13.32 -6.42 -6.93
CA LEU A 123 13.88 -5.92 -5.68
C LEU A 123 14.36 -4.46 -5.79
N LEU A 124 15.10 -4.15 -6.86
CA LEU A 124 15.61 -2.79 -7.08
C LEU A 124 14.47 -1.78 -7.36
N VAL A 125 13.50 -2.14 -8.20
CA VAL A 125 12.29 -1.33 -8.45
C VAL A 125 11.55 -1.09 -7.14
N GLY A 126 11.41 -2.11 -6.29
CA GLY A 126 10.82 -2.00 -4.96
C GLY A 126 11.58 -1.02 -4.07
N CYS A 127 12.91 -1.08 -4.03
CA CYS A 127 13.74 -0.14 -3.25
C CYS A 127 13.50 1.32 -3.68
N PHE A 128 13.55 1.60 -4.98
CA PHE A 128 13.29 2.94 -5.49
C PHE A 128 11.84 3.38 -5.30
N SER A 129 10.88 2.45 -5.34
CA SER A 129 9.46 2.75 -5.09
C SER A 129 9.24 3.20 -3.66
N VAL A 130 9.79 2.51 -2.67
CA VAL A 130 9.68 2.89 -1.25
C VAL A 130 10.24 4.29 -1.01
N VAL A 131 11.42 4.62 -1.59
CA VAL A 131 12.01 5.96 -1.46
C VAL A 131 11.14 7.03 -2.12
N ALA A 132 10.61 6.75 -3.31
CA ALA A 132 9.73 7.67 -4.03
C ALA A 132 8.40 7.89 -3.27
N ASP A 133 7.81 6.84 -2.67
CA ASP A 133 6.56 6.93 -1.91
C ASP A 133 6.71 7.82 -0.67
N VAL A 134 7.81 7.64 0.09
CA VAL A 134 8.11 8.50 1.25
C VAL A 134 8.34 9.95 0.82
N GLY A 135 9.06 10.17 -0.28
CA GLY A 135 9.30 11.50 -0.84
C GLY A 135 8.01 12.17 -1.31
N SER A 136 7.17 11.45 -2.01
CA SER A 136 5.90 11.95 -2.58
C SER A 136 4.91 12.38 -1.50
N ALA A 137 4.83 11.66 -0.39
CA ALA A 137 3.96 12.01 0.73
C ALA A 137 4.30 13.39 1.35
N SER A 138 5.54 13.83 1.20
CA SER A 138 6.04 15.08 1.82
C SER A 138 6.17 16.26 0.86
N ILE A 139 5.94 16.08 -0.46
CA ILE A 139 6.11 17.16 -1.44
C ILE A 139 4.84 18.03 -1.57
N LEU A 140 3.63 17.46 -1.44
CA LEU A 140 2.38 18.20 -1.57
C LEU A 140 2.27 19.33 -0.53
N PRO A 141 2.55 19.11 0.78
CA PRO A 141 2.51 20.20 1.77
C PRO A 141 3.53 21.32 1.51
N ALA A 142 4.60 21.03 0.76
CA ALA A 142 5.61 22.03 0.40
C ALA A 142 5.21 22.90 -0.81
N LEU A 143 4.19 22.48 -1.58
CA LEU A 143 3.78 23.16 -2.82
C LEU A 143 2.48 23.95 -2.69
N VAL A 144 1.56 23.53 -1.84
CA VAL A 144 0.23 24.14 -1.70
C VAL A 144 0.03 24.76 -0.32
N GLU A 145 -0.96 25.64 -0.19
CA GLU A 145 -1.32 26.25 1.10
C GLU A 145 -2.10 25.22 1.95
N ARG A 146 -2.14 25.44 3.28
CA ARG A 146 -2.79 24.49 4.21
C ARG A 146 -4.26 24.25 3.88
N ASP A 147 -4.95 25.30 3.41
CA ASP A 147 -6.38 25.24 3.07
C ASP A 147 -6.63 24.40 1.80
N ASP A 148 -5.63 24.33 0.89
CA ASP A 148 -5.70 23.55 -0.36
C ASP A 148 -5.25 22.08 -0.19
N LEU A 149 -4.68 21.71 0.95
CA LEU A 149 -4.17 20.36 1.19
C LEU A 149 -5.26 19.28 1.08
N ILE A 150 -6.46 19.57 1.56
CA ILE A 150 -7.59 18.62 1.49
C ILE A 150 -7.97 18.36 0.03
N GLU A 151 -8.07 19.43 -0.78
CA GLU A 151 -8.38 19.31 -2.20
C GLU A 151 -7.27 18.56 -2.95
N GLY A 152 -6.00 18.91 -2.68
CA GLY A 152 -4.83 18.26 -3.28
C GLY A 152 -4.75 16.77 -2.97
N ASN A 153 -4.89 16.39 -1.70
CA ASN A 153 -4.92 14.98 -1.29
C ASN A 153 -6.09 14.23 -1.90
N SER A 154 -7.28 14.84 -1.97
CA SER A 154 -8.47 14.20 -2.57
C SER A 154 -8.25 13.90 -4.06
N LYS A 155 -7.59 14.81 -4.81
CA LYS A 155 -7.27 14.60 -6.22
C LYS A 155 -6.23 13.48 -6.41
N LEU A 156 -5.21 13.42 -5.55
CA LEU A 156 -4.21 12.35 -5.58
C LEU A 156 -4.83 11.00 -5.22
N GLU A 157 -5.72 10.95 -4.23
CA GLU A 157 -6.42 9.72 -3.84
C GLU A 157 -7.35 9.21 -4.94
N LEU A 158 -8.05 10.14 -5.64
CA LEU A 158 -8.83 9.77 -6.83
C LEU A 158 -7.94 9.17 -7.93
N SER A 159 -6.76 9.75 -8.15
CA SER A 159 -5.79 9.19 -9.10
C SER A 159 -5.29 7.82 -8.66
N ALA A 160 -4.99 7.61 -7.38
CA ALA A 160 -4.56 6.33 -6.83
C ALA A 160 -5.63 5.24 -7.00
N SER A 161 -6.89 5.57 -6.68
CA SER A 161 -8.03 4.68 -6.88
C SER A 161 -8.25 4.34 -8.36
N SER A 162 -8.15 5.35 -9.24
CA SER A 162 -8.26 5.15 -10.70
C SER A 162 -7.12 4.30 -11.23
N ALA A 163 -5.89 4.52 -10.77
CA ALA A 163 -4.72 3.73 -11.14
C ALA A 163 -4.82 2.29 -10.65
N SER A 164 -5.35 2.06 -9.45
CA SER A 164 -5.59 0.71 -8.93
C SER A 164 -6.53 -0.09 -9.83
N ILE A 165 -7.64 0.52 -10.26
CA ILE A 165 -8.63 -0.16 -11.10
C ILE A 165 -8.13 -0.25 -12.55
N ALA A 166 -7.90 0.90 -13.19
CA ALA A 166 -7.58 0.94 -14.61
C ALA A 166 -6.15 0.46 -14.88
N GLY A 167 -5.18 0.74 -13.99
CA GLY A 167 -3.79 0.27 -14.13
C GLY A 167 -3.70 -1.25 -14.08
N SER A 168 -4.41 -1.90 -13.16
CA SER A 168 -4.44 -3.37 -13.07
C SER A 168 -5.09 -4.00 -14.31
N ALA A 169 -6.22 -3.47 -14.76
CA ALA A 169 -6.89 -3.95 -15.97
C ALA A 169 -6.02 -3.75 -17.22
N LEU A 170 -5.43 -2.55 -17.39
CA LEU A 170 -4.52 -2.23 -18.49
C LEU A 170 -3.26 -3.10 -18.45
N GLY A 171 -2.71 -3.37 -17.25
CA GLY A 171 -1.54 -4.25 -17.08
C GLY A 171 -1.75 -5.63 -17.70
N GLY A 172 -2.85 -6.29 -17.38
CA GLY A 172 -3.19 -7.59 -17.95
C GLY A 172 -3.48 -7.53 -19.46
N GLY A 173 -4.22 -6.48 -19.90
CA GLY A 173 -4.54 -6.29 -21.32
C GLY A 173 -3.31 -6.01 -22.19
N ILE A 174 -2.44 -5.11 -21.74
CA ILE A 174 -1.20 -4.74 -22.43
C ILE A 174 -0.22 -5.91 -22.46
N PHE A 175 -0.12 -6.68 -21.35
CA PHE A 175 0.69 -7.89 -21.31
C PHE A 175 0.26 -8.89 -22.38
N GLN A 176 -1.03 -9.08 -22.59
CA GLN A 176 -1.55 -9.99 -23.60
C GLN A 176 -1.35 -9.48 -25.02
N LEU A 177 -1.50 -8.16 -25.25
CA LEU A 177 -1.39 -7.56 -26.59
C LEU A 177 0.06 -7.44 -27.07
N LEU A 178 1.02 -7.14 -26.18
CA LEU A 178 2.40 -6.81 -26.52
C LEU A 178 3.41 -7.94 -26.23
N ALA A 179 2.94 -9.19 -26.12
CA ALA A 179 3.82 -10.33 -25.88
C ALA A 179 4.76 -10.18 -24.64
N GLY A 180 4.17 -10.07 -23.46
CA GLY A 180 4.88 -10.20 -22.19
C GLY A 180 5.96 -9.14 -21.93
N PRO A 181 7.27 -9.44 -22.16
CA PRO A 181 8.35 -8.53 -21.81
C PRO A 181 8.27 -7.14 -22.45
N VAL A 182 7.74 -7.05 -23.68
CA VAL A 182 7.58 -5.78 -24.42
C VAL A 182 6.58 -4.84 -23.73
N SER A 183 5.63 -5.38 -22.97
CA SER A 183 4.66 -4.59 -22.20
C SER A 183 5.34 -3.65 -21.19
N MET A 184 6.57 -3.97 -20.75
CA MET A 184 7.35 -3.14 -19.83
C MET A 184 7.79 -1.80 -20.43
N LEU A 185 7.81 -1.66 -21.76
CA LEU A 185 8.09 -0.36 -22.41
C LEU A 185 7.07 0.72 -22.02
N ILE A 186 5.81 0.35 -21.86
CA ILE A 186 4.77 1.31 -21.44
C ILE A 186 5.05 1.81 -20.01
N ASN A 187 5.44 0.90 -19.11
CA ASN A 187 5.81 1.27 -17.75
C ASN A 187 7.07 2.14 -17.71
N THR A 188 8.05 1.83 -18.57
CA THR A 188 9.23 2.68 -18.77
C THR A 188 8.84 4.10 -19.15
N VAL A 189 7.94 4.26 -20.13
CA VAL A 189 7.45 5.57 -20.57
C VAL A 189 6.68 6.28 -19.45
N LEU A 190 5.82 5.58 -18.71
CA LEU A 190 5.05 6.16 -17.61
C LEU A 190 5.96 6.67 -16.47
N PHE A 191 7.00 5.93 -16.08
CA PHE A 191 7.96 6.40 -15.08
C PHE A 191 8.85 7.53 -15.63
N ALA A 192 9.22 7.51 -16.91
CA ALA A 192 9.92 8.62 -17.55
C ALA A 192 9.06 9.89 -17.62
N LEU A 193 7.76 9.77 -17.90
CA LEU A 193 6.80 10.88 -17.83
C LEU A 193 6.66 11.41 -16.40
N SER A 194 6.62 10.52 -15.40
CA SER A 194 6.62 10.91 -13.99
C SER A 194 7.87 11.73 -13.64
N ALA A 195 9.05 11.24 -14.00
CA ALA A 195 10.30 11.95 -13.80
C ALA A 195 10.30 13.30 -14.50
N PHE A 196 9.82 13.37 -15.74
CA PHE A 196 9.76 14.60 -16.54
C PHE A 196 8.84 15.65 -15.87
N PHE A 197 7.61 15.29 -15.53
CA PHE A 197 6.68 16.24 -14.91
C PHE A 197 7.15 16.67 -13.51
N THR A 198 7.66 15.73 -12.71
CA THR A 198 8.24 16.07 -11.40
C THR A 198 9.43 16.99 -11.54
N ALA A 199 10.28 16.82 -12.57
CA ALA A 199 11.39 17.72 -12.85
C ALA A 199 10.97 19.13 -13.29
N LEU A 200 9.77 19.33 -13.77
CA LEU A 200 9.23 20.65 -14.15
C LEU A 200 8.71 21.48 -12.96
N ILE A 201 8.60 20.90 -11.78
CA ILE A 201 8.21 21.60 -10.56
C ILE A 201 9.30 22.63 -10.21
N ARG A 202 8.96 23.92 -10.06
CA ARG A 202 9.94 25.01 -9.85
C ARG A 202 10.00 25.51 -8.42
N GLY A 203 8.93 25.35 -7.65
CA GLY A 203 8.76 25.92 -6.33
C GLY A 203 8.72 24.86 -5.24
N GLU A 204 9.86 24.27 -4.80
CA GLU A 204 9.90 23.88 -3.39
C GLU A 204 9.99 25.21 -2.61
N ARG A 205 8.88 25.64 -1.98
CA ARG A 205 8.99 26.64 -0.92
C ARG A 205 10.01 26.05 0.05
N LYS A 206 11.14 26.77 0.26
CA LYS A 206 11.96 26.58 1.45
C LYS A 206 11.04 26.92 2.62
N GLY A 207 10.21 25.94 2.94
CA GLY A 207 9.13 26.12 3.86
C GLY A 207 9.58 25.72 5.21
N ALA A 208 9.27 26.62 6.08
CA ALA A 208 9.13 26.42 7.52
C ALA A 208 10.32 25.67 8.12
N GLU A 209 11.47 26.26 8.06
CA GLU A 209 12.33 26.31 9.22
C GLU A 209 11.40 26.66 10.37
N GLY A 210 11.12 25.65 11.21
CA GLY A 210 10.29 25.82 12.38
C GLY A 210 10.74 27.05 13.15
N SER A 211 9.77 27.91 13.38
CA SER A 211 9.91 28.91 14.41
C SER A 211 10.22 28.17 15.72
N ASP A 212 11.27 28.54 16.23
CA ASP A 212 11.68 28.61 17.62
C ASP A 212 12.94 27.80 17.96
N GLY A 213 13.97 28.58 18.02
CA GLY A 213 15.03 28.72 18.99
C GLY A 213 15.63 27.45 19.59
N THR A 214 16.78 27.07 19.13
CA THR A 214 17.99 27.18 19.95
C THR A 214 19.22 26.82 19.11
N GLN A 215 20.17 27.71 19.08
CA GLN A 215 21.54 27.49 18.61
C GLN A 215 22.20 26.37 19.41
N GLY A 216 22.83 25.45 18.73
CA GLY A 216 23.68 24.43 19.30
C GLY A 216 24.54 23.82 18.23
N THR A 217 25.71 24.39 18.03
CA THR A 217 26.90 23.84 17.39
C THR A 217 27.12 22.39 17.81
N GLU A 218 27.46 21.56 16.85
CA GLU A 218 28.55 20.56 16.85
C GLU A 218 28.16 19.33 16.04
N GLY A 219 28.85 19.14 14.95
CA GLY A 219 28.69 18.01 14.05
C GLY A 219 29.46 16.80 14.58
N SER A 220 29.07 15.67 14.08
CA SER A 220 29.72 14.36 14.03
C SER A 220 29.33 13.23 14.98
N GLU A 221 28.47 13.43 15.99
CA GLU A 221 27.97 12.31 16.82
C GLU A 221 26.48 11.95 16.59
N GLU A 222 25.72 12.78 15.88
CA GLU A 222 24.27 12.62 15.65
C GLU A 222 23.86 11.35 14.87
N GLY A 223 24.76 10.75 14.09
CA GLY A 223 24.42 9.55 13.30
C GLY A 223 24.26 8.27 14.13
N ALA A 224 25.02 8.15 15.21
CA ALA A 224 24.95 7.00 16.12
C ALA A 224 23.81 7.14 17.13
N GLU A 225 23.56 8.37 17.62
CA GLU A 225 22.45 8.66 18.53
C GLU A 225 21.09 8.56 17.84
N ALA A 226 20.98 9.01 16.59
CA ALA A 226 19.75 8.86 15.78
C ALA A 226 19.42 7.37 15.54
N GLY A 227 20.42 6.53 15.29
CA GLY A 227 20.24 5.09 15.16
C GLY A 227 19.78 4.43 16.47
N GLN A 228 20.37 4.81 17.60
CA GLN A 228 19.98 4.30 18.92
C GLN A 228 18.57 4.78 19.33
N SER A 229 18.17 5.99 18.95
CA SER A 229 16.82 6.52 19.16
C SER A 229 15.78 5.68 18.41
N ILE A 230 15.99 5.35 17.14
CA ILE A 230 15.03 4.57 16.31
C ILE A 230 14.81 3.17 16.93
N TRP A 231 15.88 2.47 17.31
CA TRP A 231 15.76 1.14 17.94
C TRP A 231 15.07 1.20 19.30
N ARG A 232 15.31 2.26 20.07
CA ARG A 232 14.65 2.49 21.34
C ARG A 232 13.15 2.79 21.14
N ASP A 233 12.82 3.67 20.18
CA ASP A 233 11.44 3.98 19.84
C ASP A 233 10.67 2.76 19.34
N MET A 234 11.33 1.89 18.58
CA MET A 234 10.77 0.59 18.18
C MET A 234 10.56 -0.34 19.36
N ALA A 235 11.54 -0.44 20.28
CA ALA A 235 11.41 -1.27 21.46
C ALA A 235 10.27 -0.78 22.37
N ASP A 236 10.12 0.53 22.54
CA ASP A 236 9.02 1.14 23.30
C ASP A 236 7.67 0.88 22.63
N GLY A 237 7.61 0.98 21.28
CA GLY A 237 6.41 0.63 20.52
C GLY A 237 6.01 -0.83 20.67
N VAL A 238 6.98 -1.76 20.61
CA VAL A 238 6.75 -3.20 20.83
C VAL A 238 6.33 -3.45 22.29
N ALA A 239 6.97 -2.81 23.27
CA ALA A 239 6.61 -2.92 24.68
C ALA A 239 5.17 -2.44 24.93
N PHE A 240 4.78 -1.32 24.31
CA PHE A 240 3.40 -0.81 24.36
C PHE A 240 2.40 -1.80 23.76
N VAL A 241 2.68 -2.31 22.57
CA VAL A 241 1.81 -3.29 21.89
C VAL A 241 1.67 -4.57 22.70
N THR A 242 2.75 -5.11 23.24
CA THR A 242 2.73 -6.34 24.06
C THR A 242 2.09 -6.15 25.41
N GLY A 243 2.24 -4.96 26.02
CA GLY A 243 1.66 -4.61 27.33
C GLY A 243 0.14 -4.39 27.29
N HIS A 244 -0.43 -3.99 26.15
CA HIS A 244 -1.85 -3.70 26.04
C HIS A 244 -2.60 -4.82 25.30
N VAL A 245 -3.38 -5.61 26.04
CA VAL A 245 -4.10 -6.79 25.50
C VAL A 245 -4.92 -6.46 24.24
N THR A 246 -5.63 -5.32 24.24
CA THR A 246 -6.45 -4.90 23.10
C THR A 246 -5.60 -4.59 21.85
N VAL A 247 -4.54 -3.77 22.02
CA VAL A 247 -3.64 -3.41 20.91
C VAL A 247 -2.95 -4.65 20.36
N ARG A 248 -2.45 -5.51 21.25
CA ARG A 248 -1.82 -6.78 20.90
C ARG A 248 -2.77 -7.66 20.07
N THR A 249 -4.04 -7.76 20.47
CA THR A 249 -5.05 -8.54 19.71
C THR A 249 -5.25 -7.96 18.31
N LEU A 250 -5.39 -6.65 18.16
CA LEU A 250 -5.55 -6.01 16.86
C LEU A 250 -4.32 -6.18 15.95
N VAL A 251 -3.12 -6.03 16.51
CA VAL A 251 -1.88 -6.26 15.78
C VAL A 251 -1.75 -7.72 15.36
N LEU A 252 -2.00 -8.66 16.27
CA LEU A 252 -1.96 -10.10 15.97
C LEU A 252 -2.96 -10.48 14.88
N THR A 253 -4.16 -9.94 14.92
CA THR A 253 -5.17 -10.18 13.88
C THR A 253 -4.70 -9.67 12.51
N THR A 254 -4.12 -8.45 12.46
CA THR A 254 -3.55 -7.89 11.23
C THR A 254 -2.39 -8.74 10.71
N LEU A 255 -1.51 -9.22 11.60
CA LEU A 255 -0.41 -10.13 11.25
C LEU A 255 -0.93 -11.43 10.62
N ILE A 256 -1.95 -12.05 11.22
CA ILE A 256 -2.55 -13.29 10.71
C ILE A 256 -3.13 -13.06 9.32
N ILE A 257 -3.92 -12.00 9.11
CA ILE A 257 -4.50 -11.68 7.80
C ILE A 257 -3.38 -11.50 6.76
N ASN A 258 -2.42 -10.62 7.03
CA ASN A 258 -1.34 -10.32 6.08
C ASN A 258 -0.47 -11.54 5.78
N PHE A 259 -0.18 -12.37 6.78
CA PHE A 259 0.62 -13.58 6.62
C PHE A 259 -0.04 -14.58 5.68
N PHE A 260 -1.31 -14.91 5.91
CA PHE A 260 -2.02 -15.88 5.07
C PHE A 260 -2.40 -15.32 3.70
N MET A 261 -2.64 -14.01 3.59
CA MET A 261 -2.77 -13.35 2.29
C MET A 261 -1.46 -13.46 1.48
N ALA A 262 -0.32 -13.21 2.12
CA ALA A 262 0.98 -13.32 1.46
C ALA A 262 1.33 -14.78 1.06
N ILE A 263 0.86 -15.77 1.81
CA ILE A 263 0.95 -17.20 1.40
C ILE A 263 0.11 -17.45 0.15
N ALA A 264 -1.12 -16.91 0.10
CA ALA A 264 -2.05 -17.14 -1.00
C ALA A 264 -1.61 -16.45 -2.30
N GLU A 265 -1.03 -15.25 -2.24
CA GLU A 265 -0.77 -14.37 -3.38
C GLU A 265 0.03 -15.02 -4.52
N PRO A 266 1.26 -15.55 -4.32
CA PRO A 266 2.03 -16.18 -5.40
C PRO A 266 1.38 -17.43 -5.95
N VAL A 267 0.68 -18.18 -5.08
CA VAL A 267 0.01 -19.43 -5.45
C VAL A 267 -1.26 -19.15 -6.25
N ALA A 268 -2.04 -18.13 -5.86
CA ALA A 268 -3.29 -17.76 -6.52
C ALA A 268 -3.07 -17.36 -7.99
N LEU A 269 -2.01 -16.62 -8.30
CA LEU A 269 -1.74 -16.22 -9.67
C LEU A 269 -1.41 -17.44 -10.56
N VAL A 270 -0.54 -18.33 -10.08
CA VAL A 270 -0.20 -19.57 -10.80
C VAL A 270 -1.43 -20.46 -10.95
N PHE A 271 -2.25 -20.54 -9.92
CA PHE A 271 -3.53 -21.27 -9.97
C PHE A 271 -4.46 -20.70 -11.05
N VAL A 272 -4.62 -19.38 -11.11
CA VAL A 272 -5.49 -18.73 -12.10
C VAL A 272 -4.97 -18.90 -13.53
N THR A 273 -3.65 -18.74 -13.71
CA THR A 273 -3.05 -18.77 -15.07
C THR A 273 -2.81 -20.17 -15.60
N ARG A 274 -2.44 -21.15 -14.73
CA ARG A 274 -2.07 -22.50 -15.15
C ARG A 274 -3.11 -23.57 -14.85
N THR A 275 -3.87 -23.44 -13.74
CA THR A 275 -4.86 -24.44 -13.37
C THR A 275 -6.23 -24.12 -13.96
N LEU A 276 -6.63 -22.83 -13.94
CA LEU A 276 -7.90 -22.39 -14.52
C LEU A 276 -7.76 -21.95 -15.99
N ASP A 277 -6.53 -21.86 -16.51
CA ASP A 277 -6.19 -21.40 -17.88
C ASP A 277 -6.85 -20.06 -18.25
N ILE A 278 -6.90 -19.15 -17.27
CA ILE A 278 -7.50 -17.82 -17.45
C ILE A 278 -6.49 -16.89 -18.14
N PRO A 279 -6.88 -16.24 -19.26
CA PRO A 279 -5.98 -15.39 -20.03
C PRO A 279 -5.57 -14.12 -19.25
N PRO A 280 -4.35 -13.56 -19.52
CA PRO A 280 -3.78 -12.44 -18.76
C PRO A 280 -4.67 -11.20 -18.66
N TYR A 281 -5.42 -10.85 -19.71
CA TYR A 281 -6.33 -9.69 -19.65
C TYR A 281 -7.44 -9.89 -18.61
N THR A 282 -7.97 -11.13 -18.50
CA THR A 282 -9.00 -11.45 -17.52
C THR A 282 -8.41 -11.44 -16.10
N VAL A 283 -7.16 -11.89 -15.92
CA VAL A 283 -6.43 -11.75 -14.65
C VAL A 283 -6.36 -10.27 -14.25
N GLY A 284 -5.98 -9.40 -15.18
CA GLY A 284 -5.95 -7.94 -14.93
C GLY A 284 -7.32 -7.38 -14.52
N LEU A 285 -8.42 -7.85 -15.13
CA LEU A 285 -9.78 -7.45 -14.77
C LEU A 285 -10.18 -7.97 -13.37
N ILE A 286 -9.83 -9.22 -13.04
CA ILE A 286 -10.06 -9.79 -11.72
C ILE A 286 -9.33 -8.96 -10.66
N LEU A 287 -8.06 -8.62 -10.88
CA LEU A 287 -7.30 -7.79 -9.96
C LEU A 287 -7.83 -6.35 -9.86
N ALA A 288 -8.31 -5.78 -10.98
CA ALA A 288 -8.97 -4.48 -11.00
C ALA A 288 -10.24 -4.44 -10.13
N ALA A 289 -10.93 -5.58 -10.00
CA ALA A 289 -12.12 -5.69 -9.16
C ALA A 289 -11.84 -5.41 -7.67
N SER A 290 -10.61 -5.64 -7.20
CA SER A 290 -10.19 -5.27 -5.84
C SER A 290 -10.26 -3.76 -5.60
N GLY A 291 -9.86 -2.95 -6.59
CA GLY A 291 -9.98 -1.49 -6.52
C GLY A 291 -11.44 -1.03 -6.41
N ALA A 292 -12.34 -1.63 -7.20
CA ALA A 292 -13.77 -1.38 -7.07
C ALA A 292 -14.33 -1.80 -5.71
N GLY A 293 -13.89 -2.95 -5.20
CA GLY A 293 -14.22 -3.43 -3.86
C GLY A 293 -13.76 -2.46 -2.77
N ALA A 294 -12.54 -1.92 -2.87
CA ALA A 294 -12.01 -0.95 -1.93
C ALA A 294 -12.85 0.34 -1.89
N LEU A 295 -13.30 0.84 -3.04
CA LEU A 295 -14.22 1.99 -3.12
C LEU A 295 -15.56 1.68 -2.43
N VAL A 296 -16.16 0.51 -2.70
CA VAL A 296 -17.37 0.05 -2.01
C VAL A 296 -17.13 0.01 -0.51
N GLY A 297 -16.03 -0.59 -0.06
CA GLY A 297 -15.65 -0.66 1.35
C GLY A 297 -15.55 0.70 2.02
N ALA A 298 -14.93 1.68 1.36
CA ALA A 298 -14.82 3.04 1.87
C ALA A 298 -16.20 3.70 2.07
N VAL A 299 -17.13 3.49 1.12
CA VAL A 299 -18.49 4.04 1.19
C VAL A 299 -19.31 3.39 2.31
N ILE A 300 -19.23 2.06 2.46
CA ILE A 300 -20.05 1.33 3.44
C ILE A 300 -19.45 1.35 4.86
N ALA A 301 -18.18 1.75 5.04
CA ALA A 301 -17.51 1.71 6.35
C ALA A 301 -18.26 2.54 7.41
N ALA A 302 -18.64 3.78 7.10
CA ALA A 302 -19.34 4.65 8.03
C ALA A 302 -20.77 4.16 8.37
N PRO A 303 -21.63 3.75 7.41
CA PRO A 303 -22.90 3.11 7.73
C PRO A 303 -22.76 1.87 8.59
N MET A 304 -21.84 0.95 8.26
CA MET A 304 -21.63 -0.29 9.01
C MET A 304 -21.19 -0.03 10.46
N SER A 305 -20.31 0.96 10.69
CA SER A 305 -19.87 1.32 12.04
C SER A 305 -20.94 1.99 12.90
N ARG A 306 -22.00 2.53 12.28
CA ARG A 306 -23.19 3.05 12.98
C ARG A 306 -24.19 1.94 13.33
N LEU A 307 -24.32 0.93 12.46
CA LEU A 307 -25.30 -0.15 12.60
C LEU A 307 -24.82 -1.25 13.56
N LEU A 308 -23.52 -1.52 13.61
CA LEU A 308 -22.95 -2.65 14.38
C LEU A 308 -22.01 -2.14 15.48
N PRO A 309 -22.03 -2.80 16.67
CA PRO A 309 -20.99 -2.61 17.67
C PRO A 309 -19.60 -2.90 17.07
N LEU A 310 -18.61 -2.06 17.41
CA LEU A 310 -17.28 -2.10 16.83
C LEU A 310 -16.65 -3.53 16.85
N GLY A 311 -16.68 -4.18 18.00
CA GLY A 311 -16.11 -5.52 18.13
C GLY A 311 -16.77 -6.56 17.23
N ARG A 312 -18.11 -6.50 17.07
CA ARG A 312 -18.85 -7.37 16.15
C ARG A 312 -18.54 -7.04 14.69
N LEU A 313 -18.39 -5.77 14.36
CA LEU A 313 -18.02 -5.32 13.03
C LEU A 313 -16.64 -5.86 12.63
N LEU A 314 -15.64 -5.78 13.52
CA LEU A 314 -14.30 -6.31 13.28
C LEU A 314 -14.31 -7.83 13.08
N VAL A 315 -15.07 -8.57 13.91
CA VAL A 315 -15.22 -10.03 13.73
C VAL A 315 -15.91 -10.35 12.41
N LEU A 316 -16.99 -9.64 12.07
CA LEU A 316 -17.75 -9.88 10.83
C LEU A 316 -16.88 -9.62 9.59
N THR A 317 -16.19 -8.48 9.53
CA THR A 317 -15.35 -8.14 8.38
C THR A 317 -14.19 -9.10 8.22
N ALA A 318 -13.49 -9.48 9.30
CA ALA A 318 -12.43 -10.49 9.26
C ALA A 318 -12.96 -11.88 8.85
N THR A 319 -14.20 -12.25 9.27
CA THR A 319 -14.83 -13.50 8.86
C THR A 319 -15.16 -13.49 7.37
N LEU A 320 -15.74 -12.37 6.87
CA LEU A 320 -16.09 -12.25 5.46
C LEU A 320 -14.85 -12.25 4.56
N THR A 321 -13.74 -11.63 4.99
CA THR A 321 -12.42 -11.74 4.30
C THR A 321 -11.95 -13.20 4.23
N GLY A 322 -11.96 -13.93 5.34
CA GLY A 322 -11.56 -15.33 5.36
C GLY A 322 -12.49 -16.24 4.54
N VAL A 323 -13.81 -15.98 4.55
CA VAL A 323 -14.77 -16.73 3.73
C VAL A 323 -14.61 -16.38 2.25
N ALA A 324 -14.39 -15.10 1.92
CA ALA A 324 -14.13 -14.67 0.54
C ALA A 324 -12.92 -15.40 -0.05
N SER A 325 -11.82 -15.52 0.70
CA SER A 325 -10.61 -16.20 0.23
C SER A 325 -10.85 -17.69 -0.13
N LEU A 326 -11.83 -18.35 0.50
CA LEU A 326 -12.22 -19.73 0.15
C LEU A 326 -12.92 -19.84 -1.22
N LEU A 327 -13.42 -18.75 -1.79
CA LEU A 327 -14.01 -18.75 -3.12
C LEU A 327 -12.98 -19.05 -4.22
N THR A 328 -11.70 -18.71 -3.98
CA THR A 328 -10.61 -19.00 -4.94
C THR A 328 -10.45 -20.50 -5.22
N PRO A 329 -10.23 -21.38 -4.23
CA PRO A 329 -10.14 -22.82 -4.49
C PRO A 329 -11.45 -23.42 -5.01
N LEU A 330 -12.63 -22.86 -4.67
CA LEU A 330 -13.92 -23.33 -5.17
C LEU A 330 -14.13 -23.04 -6.67
N ALA A 331 -13.33 -22.15 -7.27
CA ALA A 331 -13.39 -21.86 -8.70
C ALA A 331 -13.12 -23.09 -9.59
N THR A 332 -12.45 -24.14 -9.08
CA THR A 332 -12.24 -25.41 -9.82
C THR A 332 -13.52 -26.24 -9.98
N LEU A 333 -14.54 -25.99 -9.18
CA LEU A 333 -15.78 -26.77 -9.17
C LEU A 333 -16.83 -26.25 -10.16
N VAL A 334 -16.54 -25.13 -10.84
CA VAL A 334 -17.48 -24.46 -11.74
C VAL A 334 -16.87 -24.22 -13.12
N PRO A 335 -17.68 -24.06 -14.18
CA PRO A 335 -17.18 -23.72 -15.52
C PRO A 335 -16.41 -22.39 -15.53
N ALA A 336 -15.47 -22.22 -16.49
CA ALA A 336 -14.59 -21.06 -16.56
C ALA A 336 -15.28 -19.67 -16.44
N PRO A 337 -16.43 -19.40 -17.11
CA PRO A 337 -17.10 -18.11 -16.92
C PRO A 337 -17.60 -17.88 -15.48
N ALA A 338 -18.09 -18.93 -14.84
CA ALA A 338 -18.52 -18.86 -13.44
C ALA A 338 -17.31 -18.75 -12.47
N ALA A 339 -16.19 -19.39 -12.80
CA ALA A 339 -14.95 -19.25 -12.05
C ALA A 339 -14.45 -17.80 -12.05
N VAL A 340 -14.47 -17.13 -13.20
CA VAL A 340 -14.13 -15.70 -13.33
C VAL A 340 -15.08 -14.84 -12.48
N ALA A 341 -16.39 -15.06 -12.59
CA ALA A 341 -17.37 -14.33 -11.79
C ALA A 341 -17.18 -14.53 -10.29
N LEU A 342 -16.86 -15.77 -9.87
CA LEU A 342 -16.57 -16.12 -8.47
C LEU A 342 -15.31 -15.38 -7.96
N MET A 343 -14.26 -15.32 -8.77
CA MET A 343 -13.04 -14.62 -8.43
C MET A 343 -13.25 -13.10 -8.35
N VAL A 344 -13.98 -12.52 -9.29
CA VAL A 344 -14.37 -11.09 -9.24
C VAL A 344 -15.14 -10.81 -7.94
N ALA A 345 -16.13 -11.65 -7.61
CA ALA A 345 -16.91 -11.52 -6.38
C ALA A 345 -16.01 -11.64 -5.13
N MET A 346 -15.04 -12.57 -5.14
CA MET A 346 -14.05 -12.73 -4.07
C MET A 346 -13.22 -11.45 -3.89
N TYR A 347 -12.60 -10.95 -4.96
CA TYR A 347 -11.73 -9.76 -4.87
C TYR A 347 -12.51 -8.51 -4.46
N VAL A 348 -13.75 -8.32 -4.93
CA VAL A 348 -14.61 -7.21 -4.51
C VAL A 348 -14.97 -7.32 -3.03
N LEU A 349 -15.41 -8.51 -2.58
CA LEU A 349 -15.82 -8.73 -1.20
C LEU A 349 -14.65 -8.60 -0.24
N ASP A 350 -13.52 -9.23 -0.56
CA ASP A 350 -12.31 -9.19 0.25
C ASP A 350 -11.79 -7.76 0.42
N ALA A 351 -11.59 -7.04 -0.70
CA ALA A 351 -11.12 -5.66 -0.66
C ALA A 351 -12.10 -4.73 0.07
N ALA A 352 -13.41 -4.89 -0.10
CA ALA A 352 -14.40 -4.11 0.63
C ALA A 352 -14.30 -4.35 2.14
N MET A 353 -14.25 -5.60 2.57
CA MET A 353 -14.19 -5.97 3.98
C MET A 353 -12.87 -5.58 4.64
N ILE A 354 -11.74 -5.71 3.93
CA ILE A 354 -10.43 -5.31 4.45
C ILE A 354 -10.34 -3.79 4.64
N VAL A 355 -10.96 -2.99 3.75
CA VAL A 355 -11.02 -1.52 3.90
C VAL A 355 -11.87 -1.14 5.11
N VAL A 356 -13.07 -1.74 5.26
CA VAL A 356 -13.92 -1.51 6.44
C VAL A 356 -13.18 -1.88 7.72
N TYR A 357 -12.50 -3.04 7.74
CA TYR A 357 -11.68 -3.49 8.86
C TYR A 357 -10.59 -2.46 9.20
N ASN A 358 -9.78 -2.08 8.22
CA ASN A 358 -8.64 -1.19 8.42
C ASN A 358 -9.04 0.20 8.92
N ILE A 359 -10.14 0.79 8.39
CA ILE A 359 -10.65 2.08 8.86
C ILE A 359 -11.03 2.00 10.34
N ASN A 360 -11.78 0.98 10.72
CA ASN A 360 -12.26 0.82 12.10
C ASN A 360 -11.14 0.47 13.08
N VAL A 361 -10.21 -0.41 12.69
CA VAL A 361 -9.03 -0.75 13.51
C VAL A 361 -8.15 0.46 13.71
N ARG A 362 -7.89 1.25 12.64
CA ARG A 362 -7.06 2.46 12.73
C ARG A 362 -7.70 3.48 13.68
N SER A 363 -9.00 3.76 13.52
CA SER A 363 -9.74 4.69 14.37
C SER A 363 -9.74 4.26 15.83
N TYR A 364 -10.01 2.98 16.10
CA TYR A 364 -10.02 2.44 17.46
C TYR A 364 -8.64 2.48 18.10
N ARG A 365 -7.62 2.07 17.37
CA ARG A 365 -6.23 2.07 17.84
C ARG A 365 -5.74 3.49 18.17
N SER A 366 -6.04 4.48 17.31
CA SER A 366 -5.69 5.88 17.59
C SER A 366 -6.41 6.41 18.84
N ALA A 367 -7.66 6.01 19.07
CA ALA A 367 -8.42 6.47 20.24
C ALA A 367 -7.94 5.89 21.59
N ILE A 368 -7.28 4.72 21.58
CA ILE A 368 -6.80 4.07 22.80
C ILE A 368 -5.27 4.27 23.05
N THR A 369 -4.59 4.93 22.12
CA THR A 369 -3.14 5.15 22.19
C THR A 369 -2.88 6.60 22.59
N PRO A 370 -2.08 6.87 23.66
CA PRO A 370 -1.67 8.22 24.01
C PRO A 370 -0.97 8.93 22.85
N ASP A 371 -1.17 10.25 22.74
CA ASP A 371 -0.66 11.03 21.60
C ASP A 371 0.86 10.89 21.42
N GLU A 372 1.60 10.86 22.53
CA GLU A 372 3.06 10.67 22.56
C GLU A 372 3.52 9.33 21.97
N MET A 373 2.66 8.29 22.04
CA MET A 373 2.96 6.94 21.58
C MET A 373 2.40 6.62 20.20
N GLN A 374 1.56 7.48 19.62
CA GLN A 374 0.88 7.21 18.33
C GLN A 374 1.87 6.96 17.18
N GLY A 375 2.94 7.77 17.10
CA GLY A 375 3.99 7.60 16.09
C GLY A 375 4.70 6.24 16.20
N ARG A 376 5.16 5.90 17.41
CA ARG A 376 5.87 4.65 17.72
C ARG A 376 4.99 3.42 17.46
N MET A 377 3.75 3.47 17.92
CA MET A 377 2.78 2.41 17.73
C MET A 377 2.43 2.20 16.24
N ASN A 378 2.23 3.29 15.47
CA ASN A 378 1.96 3.20 14.04
C ASN A 378 3.15 2.62 13.26
N ALA A 379 4.39 3.02 13.60
CA ALA A 379 5.62 2.47 13.04
C ALA A 379 5.74 0.97 13.34
N THR A 380 5.53 0.57 14.60
CA THR A 380 5.56 -0.84 15.03
C THR A 380 4.50 -1.68 14.29
N ASN A 381 3.27 -1.17 14.20
CA ASN A 381 2.20 -1.89 13.48
C ASN A 381 2.49 -2.02 11.98
N ARG A 382 3.01 -0.97 11.33
CA ARG A 382 3.38 -1.02 9.91
C ARG A 382 4.51 -2.01 9.68
N MET A 383 5.52 -1.99 10.53
CA MET A 383 6.66 -2.88 10.46
C MET A 383 6.26 -4.34 10.70
N ALA A 384 5.43 -4.61 11.70
CA ALA A 384 4.89 -5.93 11.96
C ALA A 384 4.03 -6.42 10.78
N GLY A 385 3.09 -5.59 10.31
CA GLY A 385 2.18 -5.94 9.21
C GLY A 385 2.88 -6.20 7.89
N MET A 386 3.87 -5.36 7.52
CA MET A 386 4.66 -5.53 6.29
C MET A 386 5.77 -6.57 6.43
N GLY A 387 6.36 -6.69 7.64
CA GLY A 387 7.49 -7.59 7.90
C GLY A 387 7.14 -9.07 7.79
N VAL A 388 5.89 -9.44 8.01
CA VAL A 388 5.44 -10.84 7.91
C VAL A 388 5.18 -11.25 6.45
N MET A 389 4.96 -10.30 5.54
CA MET A 389 4.57 -10.60 4.15
C MET A 389 5.66 -11.32 3.34
N PRO A 390 6.94 -10.93 3.36
CA PRO A 390 7.98 -11.69 2.66
C PRO A 390 8.08 -13.13 3.14
N ILE A 391 7.94 -13.35 4.45
CA ILE A 391 7.97 -14.69 5.05
C ILE A 391 6.76 -15.50 4.53
N GLY A 392 5.57 -14.92 4.56
CA GLY A 392 4.36 -15.53 4.02
C GLY A 392 4.50 -15.89 2.54
N ALA A 393 5.02 -14.98 1.71
CA ALA A 393 5.20 -15.20 0.28
C ALA A 393 6.17 -16.36 -0.03
N VAL A 394 7.31 -16.42 0.64
CA VAL A 394 8.27 -17.54 0.49
C VAL A 394 7.64 -18.86 0.95
N LEU A 395 6.96 -18.85 2.10
CA LEU A 395 6.28 -20.05 2.62
C LEU A 395 5.14 -20.48 1.69
N GLY A 396 4.42 -19.52 1.07
CA GLY A 396 3.41 -19.81 0.06
C GLY A 396 3.98 -20.51 -1.16
N GLY A 397 5.10 -20.03 -1.68
CA GLY A 397 5.83 -20.68 -2.77
C GLY A 397 6.31 -22.08 -2.41
N LEU A 398 6.89 -22.27 -1.22
CA LEU A 398 7.33 -23.57 -0.70
C LEU A 398 6.15 -24.54 -0.52
N LEU A 399 5.08 -24.05 0.12
CA LEU A 399 3.87 -24.85 0.37
C LEU A 399 3.23 -25.28 -0.95
N GLY A 400 3.09 -24.32 -1.90
CA GLY A 400 2.55 -24.62 -3.22
C GLY A 400 3.37 -25.66 -3.99
N THR A 401 4.71 -25.62 -3.85
CA THR A 401 5.61 -26.60 -4.45
C THR A 401 5.47 -27.99 -3.79
N ALA A 402 5.27 -28.03 -2.46
CA ALA A 402 5.23 -29.27 -1.70
C ALA A 402 3.87 -30.00 -1.83
N VAL A 403 2.74 -29.29 -1.79
CA VAL A 403 1.39 -29.90 -1.75
C VAL A 403 0.52 -29.55 -2.96
N GLY A 404 1.01 -28.72 -3.88
CA GLY A 404 0.25 -28.23 -5.03
C GLY A 404 -0.53 -26.94 -4.76
N THR A 405 -1.02 -26.32 -5.83
CA THR A 405 -1.67 -24.99 -5.77
C THR A 405 -2.97 -25.02 -4.98
N LEU A 406 -3.85 -25.99 -5.24
CA LEU A 406 -5.18 -26.07 -4.63
C LEU A 406 -5.12 -26.30 -3.10
N PRO A 407 -4.38 -27.30 -2.59
CA PRO A 407 -4.26 -27.49 -1.13
C PRO A 407 -3.59 -26.30 -0.44
N ALA A 408 -2.59 -25.66 -1.07
CA ALA A 408 -1.92 -24.50 -0.52
C ALA A 408 -2.90 -23.31 -0.37
N LEU A 409 -3.77 -23.06 -1.36
CA LEU A 409 -4.80 -22.03 -1.29
C LEU A 409 -5.84 -22.33 -0.22
N VAL A 410 -6.27 -23.60 -0.09
CA VAL A 410 -7.20 -24.01 0.98
C VAL A 410 -6.58 -23.75 2.36
N LEU A 411 -5.33 -24.16 2.56
CA LEU A 411 -4.62 -23.96 3.83
C LEU A 411 -4.45 -22.47 4.15
N ALA A 412 -4.09 -21.65 3.16
CA ALA A 412 -3.99 -20.20 3.34
C ALA A 412 -5.34 -19.57 3.70
N SER A 413 -6.41 -19.94 3.00
CA SER A 413 -7.77 -19.45 3.27
C SER A 413 -8.29 -19.86 4.66
N LEU A 414 -8.07 -21.12 5.05
CA LEU A 414 -8.41 -21.58 6.40
C LEU A 414 -7.57 -20.88 7.48
N GLY A 415 -6.31 -20.61 7.18
CA GLY A 415 -5.42 -19.85 8.05
C GLY A 415 -5.89 -18.41 8.26
N THR A 416 -6.46 -17.76 7.24
CA THR A 416 -7.04 -16.42 7.37
C THR A 416 -8.20 -16.40 8.36
N LEU A 417 -8.97 -17.49 8.47
CA LEU A 417 -10.07 -17.63 9.44
C LEU A 417 -9.60 -17.71 10.91
N LEU A 418 -8.30 -17.85 11.18
CA LEU A 418 -7.77 -17.70 12.54
C LEU A 418 -7.91 -16.26 13.05
N ALA A 419 -7.90 -15.28 12.17
CA ALA A 419 -8.03 -13.87 12.54
C ALA A 419 -9.37 -13.55 13.23
N PRO A 420 -10.54 -13.88 12.65
CA PRO A 420 -11.80 -13.69 13.34
C PRO A 420 -11.95 -14.56 14.59
N LEU A 421 -11.33 -15.73 14.67
CA LEU A 421 -11.34 -16.56 15.88
C LEU A 421 -10.60 -15.85 17.02
N VAL A 422 -9.40 -15.27 16.76
CA VAL A 422 -8.65 -14.50 17.75
C VAL A 422 -9.48 -13.29 18.23
N LEU A 423 -10.15 -12.57 17.33
CA LEU A 423 -11.03 -11.46 17.70
C LEU A 423 -12.23 -11.91 18.53
N ALA A 424 -12.88 -13.00 18.13
CA ALA A 424 -14.06 -13.53 18.81
C ALA A 424 -13.76 -14.06 20.22
N CYS A 425 -12.56 -14.61 20.43
CA CYS A 425 -12.09 -15.08 21.74
C CYS A 425 -11.50 -13.95 22.61
N SER A 426 -11.31 -12.75 22.08
CA SER A 426 -10.73 -11.62 22.79
C SER A 426 -11.78 -10.71 23.42
N HIS A 427 -11.32 -9.82 24.31
CA HIS A 427 -12.16 -8.75 24.89
C HIS A 427 -12.64 -7.75 23.81
N VAL A 428 -11.94 -7.63 22.68
CA VAL A 428 -12.29 -6.73 21.57
C VAL A 428 -13.73 -6.95 21.09
N ARG A 429 -14.23 -8.21 21.11
CA ARG A 429 -15.60 -8.56 20.74
C ARG A 429 -16.66 -7.76 21.50
N THR A 430 -16.39 -7.38 22.76
CA THR A 430 -17.35 -6.70 23.64
C THR A 430 -17.36 -5.18 23.47
N VAL A 431 -16.41 -4.64 22.73
CA VAL A 431 -16.30 -3.19 22.49
C VAL A 431 -17.47 -2.70 21.64
N LYS A 432 -18.23 -1.74 22.19
CA LYS A 432 -19.43 -1.21 21.52
C LYS A 432 -19.14 -0.02 20.61
N ARG A 433 -18.26 0.91 21.04
CA ARG A 433 -17.93 2.15 20.32
C ARG A 433 -16.46 2.51 20.51
N VAL A 434 -15.92 3.29 19.59
CA VAL A 434 -14.61 3.92 19.76
C VAL A 434 -14.69 4.89 20.95
N PRO A 435 -13.78 4.82 21.93
CA PRO A 435 -13.71 5.79 23.02
C PRO A 435 -13.54 7.20 22.42
N VAL A 436 -14.34 8.15 22.92
CA VAL A 436 -14.13 9.57 22.61
C VAL A 436 -13.03 10.04 23.58
N PRO A 437 -11.96 10.70 23.12
CA PRO A 437 -10.98 11.30 24.02
C PRO A 437 -11.71 12.22 24.99
N GLN A 438 -11.56 11.97 26.30
CA GLN A 438 -12.06 12.94 27.28
C GLN A 438 -11.15 14.18 27.19
N PRO A 439 -11.72 15.40 27.07
CA PRO A 439 -10.92 16.61 27.24
C PRO A 439 -10.18 16.49 28.58
N GLU A 440 -8.87 16.72 28.56
CA GLU A 440 -8.09 16.82 29.79
C GLU A 440 -8.81 17.79 30.71
N ALA A 441 -9.14 17.34 31.94
CA ALA A 441 -9.71 18.22 32.95
C ALA A 441 -8.71 19.36 33.14
N GLU A 442 -9.14 20.59 32.83
CA GLU A 442 -8.33 21.78 33.13
C GLU A 442 -7.87 21.68 34.60
N PRO A 443 -6.57 21.84 34.83
CA PRO A 443 -6.09 21.87 36.22
C PRO A 443 -6.85 22.99 36.94
N THR A 444 -7.70 22.59 37.88
CA THR A 444 -8.38 23.51 38.76
C THR A 444 -7.31 24.34 39.48
N ALA A 445 -7.27 25.65 39.17
CA ALA A 445 -6.36 26.64 39.74
C ALA A 445 -6.57 26.83 41.23
#